data_3588cbb42520ee2bccc2635e802e1b71
#
_entry.id   3588cbb42520ee2bccc2635e802e1b71
#
_cell.length_a   1.000
_cell.length_b   1.000
_cell.length_c   1.000
_cell.angle_alpha   90.00
_cell.angle_beta   90.00
_cell.angle_gamma   90.00
#
_symmetry.space_group_name_H-M   'P 1'
#
loop_
_entity.id
_entity.type
_entity.pdbx_description
1 polymer ?
#
loop_
_entity_poly.entity_id
_entity_poly.type
_entity_poly.pdbx_seq_one_letter_code
_entity_poly.pdbx_strand_id
1 'polypeptide(L)'
;LAHIIVGIDPGKTSAIACLTFDGKLIMASHRTNAGLEWIVSKIREIGVPSVIAIDKKNPSAMAKKLNSIFNSRLVMPEKDISMKEKRRMSKDAGISNPHERDAYSAALKAYHAMANKLNQAEHISRIMNVNDTDSIKAKVFNKYSISEAIHGKKANR
;
A
#
# COMPACT_ATOMS: atom_id res chain seq x y z
N LEU A 1 4.58 5.16 -14.64
CA LEU A 1 4.28 5.50 -13.24
C LEU A 1 4.81 4.42 -12.31
N ALA A 2 5.38 4.83 -11.18
CA ALA A 2 5.90 3.91 -10.17
C ALA A 2 4.77 3.13 -9.48
N HIS A 3 5.05 1.89 -9.10
CA HIS A 3 4.17 1.10 -8.24
C HIS A 3 4.31 1.56 -6.79
N ILE A 4 3.18 1.69 -6.09
CA ILE A 4 3.13 2.23 -4.74
C ILE A 4 2.27 1.37 -3.80
N ILE A 5 2.49 1.57 -2.51
CA ILE A 5 1.63 1.06 -1.43
C ILE A 5 0.77 2.22 -0.98
N VAL A 6 -0.55 2.04 -0.95
CA VAL A 6 -1.48 3.09 -0.55
C VAL A 6 -2.25 2.66 0.68
N GLY A 7 -2.10 3.41 1.76
CA GLY A 7 -2.99 3.31 2.92
C GLY A 7 -4.17 4.25 2.73
N ILE A 8 -5.34 3.81 3.13
CA ILE A 8 -6.57 4.61 3.07
C ILE A 8 -7.30 4.60 4.39
N ASP A 9 -7.92 5.73 4.73
CA ASP A 9 -8.86 5.87 5.83
C ASP A 9 -10.15 6.49 5.26
N PRO A 10 -11.06 5.67 4.70
CA PRO A 10 -12.28 6.16 4.09
C PRO A 10 -13.33 6.51 5.13
N GLY A 11 -13.99 7.64 4.98
CA GLY A 11 -15.02 8.09 5.89
C GLY A 11 -15.52 9.48 5.53
N LYS A 12 -16.15 10.17 6.49
CA LYS A 12 -16.58 11.56 6.33
C LYS A 12 -15.38 12.45 5.99
N THR A 13 -14.27 12.27 6.69
CA THR A 13 -12.97 12.75 6.29
C THR A 13 -12.20 11.56 5.73
N SER A 14 -11.86 11.62 4.47
CA SER A 14 -11.06 10.58 3.82
C SER A 14 -9.59 10.97 3.85
N ALA A 15 -8.71 10.01 4.07
CA ALA A 15 -7.27 10.22 4.03
C ALA A 15 -6.58 9.12 3.23
N ILE A 16 -5.45 9.48 2.65
CA ILE A 16 -4.55 8.57 1.97
C ILE A 16 -3.11 8.82 2.39
N ALA A 17 -2.32 7.77 2.36
CA ALA A 17 -0.87 7.86 2.50
C ALA A 17 -0.24 6.92 1.48
N CYS A 18 0.67 7.43 0.67
CA CYS A 18 1.34 6.67 -0.37
C CYS A 18 2.80 6.44 0.00
N LEU A 19 3.23 5.19 -0.04
CA LEU A 19 4.62 4.79 0.20
C LEU A 19 5.25 4.21 -1.05
N THR A 20 6.56 4.40 -1.17
CA THR A 20 7.37 3.61 -2.10
C THR A 20 7.45 2.17 -1.62
N PHE A 21 7.93 1.26 -2.47
CA PHE A 21 8.22 -0.13 -2.06
C PHE A 21 9.40 -0.26 -1.10
N ASP A 22 10.12 0.84 -0.84
CA ASP A 22 11.15 0.93 0.19
C ASP A 22 10.61 1.45 1.53
N GLY A 23 9.31 1.68 1.62
CA GLY A 23 8.65 2.15 2.84
C GLY A 23 8.76 3.64 3.08
N LYS A 24 9.20 4.42 2.10
CA LYS A 24 9.30 5.89 2.21
C LYS A 24 7.97 6.55 1.90
N LEU A 25 7.59 7.51 2.74
CA LEU A 25 6.39 8.31 2.52
C LEU A 25 6.59 9.25 1.31
N ILE A 26 5.71 9.12 0.33
CA ILE A 26 5.64 10.02 -0.83
C ILE A 26 4.71 11.18 -0.52
N MET A 27 3.51 10.86 0.00
CA MET A 27 2.46 11.85 0.24
C MET A 27 1.45 11.31 1.25
N ALA A 28 0.98 12.20 2.13
CA ALA A 28 -0.19 11.98 2.94
C ALA A 28 -1.12 13.18 2.75
N SER A 29 -2.41 12.92 2.61
CA SER A 29 -3.41 13.96 2.36
C SER A 29 -4.77 13.52 2.92
N HIS A 30 -5.60 14.50 3.28
CA HIS A 30 -6.96 14.25 3.72
C HIS A 30 -7.91 15.31 3.15
N ARG A 31 -9.19 14.97 3.12
CA ARG A 31 -10.23 15.90 2.72
C ARG A 31 -11.56 15.53 3.37
N THR A 32 -12.22 16.50 3.98
CA THR A 32 -13.55 16.33 4.55
C THR A 32 -14.61 16.38 3.44
N ASN A 33 -15.63 15.56 3.55
CA ASN A 33 -16.70 15.41 2.56
C ASN A 33 -16.18 15.05 1.16
N ALA A 34 -15.02 14.41 1.09
CA ALA A 34 -14.48 13.84 -0.14
C ALA A 34 -15.09 12.47 -0.38
N GLY A 35 -15.36 12.17 -1.63
CA GLY A 35 -15.83 10.86 -2.04
C GLY A 35 -14.73 10.00 -2.64
N LEU A 36 -15.17 8.87 -3.19
CA LEU A 36 -14.33 7.92 -3.90
C LEU A 36 -13.50 8.60 -5.00
N GLU A 37 -14.09 9.54 -5.74
CA GLU A 37 -13.43 10.21 -6.86
C GLU A 37 -12.19 10.98 -6.43
N TRP A 38 -12.24 11.64 -5.29
CA TRP A 38 -11.08 12.35 -4.76
C TRP A 38 -9.93 11.39 -4.45
N ILE A 39 -10.24 10.27 -3.78
CA ILE A 39 -9.22 9.25 -3.44
C ILE A 39 -8.60 8.69 -4.72
N VAL A 40 -9.41 8.32 -5.70
CA VAL A 40 -8.94 7.78 -6.98
C VAL A 40 -8.04 8.79 -7.70
N SER A 41 -8.47 10.05 -7.76
CA SER A 41 -7.71 11.12 -8.40
C SER A 41 -6.33 11.31 -7.73
N LYS A 42 -6.31 11.34 -6.39
CA LYS A 42 -5.06 11.49 -5.64
C LYS A 42 -4.10 10.33 -5.86
N ILE A 43 -4.61 9.11 -5.83
CA ILE A 43 -3.77 7.92 -6.08
C ILE A 43 -3.17 7.99 -7.50
N ARG A 44 -3.97 8.31 -8.49
CA ARG A 44 -3.52 8.39 -9.90
C ARG A 44 -2.45 9.45 -10.13
N GLU A 45 -2.45 10.53 -9.36
CA GLU A 45 -1.40 11.55 -9.43
C GLU A 45 -0.03 11.01 -8.97
N ILE A 46 -0.02 10.01 -8.10
CA ILE A 46 1.19 9.52 -7.45
C ILE A 46 1.77 8.30 -8.17
N GLY A 47 0.94 7.33 -8.51
CA GLY A 47 1.44 6.12 -9.14
C GLY A 47 0.37 5.04 -9.32
N VAL A 48 0.84 3.81 -9.51
CA VAL A 48 0.01 2.62 -9.68
C VAL A 48 -0.06 1.87 -8.36
N PRO A 49 -1.22 1.80 -7.70
CA PRO A 49 -1.32 1.11 -6.42
C PRO A 49 -1.26 -0.41 -6.62
N SER A 50 -0.23 -1.04 -6.12
CA SER A 50 -0.13 -2.50 -6.06
C SER A 50 -0.84 -3.05 -4.84
N VAL A 51 -0.90 -2.26 -3.79
CA VAL A 51 -1.55 -2.59 -2.51
C VAL A 51 -2.40 -1.42 -2.07
N ILE A 52 -3.60 -1.72 -1.63
CA ILE A 52 -4.44 -0.83 -0.83
C ILE A 52 -4.56 -1.43 0.56
N ALA A 53 -4.12 -0.69 1.57
CA ALA A 53 -4.08 -1.11 2.95
C ALA A 53 -5.05 -0.31 3.81
N ILE A 54 -5.66 -0.97 4.78
CA ILE A 54 -6.56 -0.36 5.76
C ILE A 54 -6.10 -0.69 7.18
N ASP A 55 -6.52 0.11 8.16
CA ASP A 55 -6.15 -0.06 9.57
C ASP A 55 -7.11 -0.95 10.35
N LYS A 56 -8.19 -1.38 9.72
CA LYS A 56 -9.24 -2.22 10.31
C LYS A 56 -9.17 -3.64 9.78
N LYS A 57 -9.49 -4.60 10.63
CA LYS A 57 -9.58 -6.02 10.25
C LYS A 57 -10.62 -6.24 9.15
N ASN A 58 -11.76 -5.57 9.24
CA ASN A 58 -12.87 -5.72 8.29
C ASN A 58 -12.91 -4.52 7.34
N PRO A 59 -12.76 -4.72 6.04
CA PRO A 59 -12.76 -3.63 5.09
C PRO A 59 -14.17 -3.06 4.88
N SER A 60 -14.23 -1.74 4.71
CA SER A 60 -15.46 -1.06 4.31
C SER A 60 -15.80 -1.36 2.84
N ALA A 61 -17.05 -1.10 2.45
CA ALA A 61 -17.47 -1.20 1.05
C ALA A 61 -16.64 -0.29 0.14
N MET A 62 -16.28 0.91 0.61
CA MET A 62 -15.45 1.85 -0.15
C MET A 62 -14.03 1.31 -0.36
N ALA A 63 -13.42 0.69 0.65
CA ALA A 63 -12.11 0.07 0.52
C ALA A 63 -12.10 -1.05 -0.54
N LYS A 64 -13.11 -1.91 -0.52
CA LYS A 64 -13.28 -2.98 -1.51
C LYS A 64 -13.45 -2.41 -2.92
N LYS A 65 -14.23 -1.35 -3.06
CA LYS A 65 -14.49 -0.70 -4.35
C LYS A 65 -13.23 -0.05 -4.92
N LEU A 66 -12.46 0.64 -4.08
CA LEU A 66 -11.16 1.20 -4.48
C LEU A 66 -10.20 0.12 -4.95
N ASN A 67 -10.13 -0.98 -4.21
CA ASN A 67 -9.28 -2.09 -4.60
C ASN A 67 -9.68 -2.68 -5.97
N SER A 68 -10.97 -2.78 -6.23
CA SER A 68 -11.49 -3.25 -7.53
C SER A 68 -11.14 -2.30 -8.67
N ILE A 69 -11.27 -0.99 -8.45
CA ILE A 69 -10.97 0.04 -9.46
C ILE A 69 -9.51 -0.06 -9.92
N PHE A 70 -8.59 -0.29 -9.00
CA PHE A 70 -7.17 -0.34 -9.32
C PHE A 70 -6.65 -1.75 -9.60
N ASN A 71 -7.49 -2.77 -9.42
CA ASN A 71 -7.05 -4.17 -9.52
C ASN A 71 -5.81 -4.44 -8.66
N SER A 72 -5.81 -3.86 -7.45
CA SER A 72 -4.75 -4.00 -6.47
C SER A 72 -5.05 -5.13 -5.48
N ARG A 73 -4.14 -5.37 -4.56
CA ARG A 73 -4.35 -6.29 -3.45
C ARG A 73 -4.82 -5.49 -2.23
N LEU A 74 -5.97 -5.88 -1.66
CA LEU A 74 -6.46 -5.30 -0.41
C LEU A 74 -5.81 -6.01 0.77
N VAL A 75 -5.13 -5.25 1.63
CA VAL A 75 -4.43 -5.76 2.80
C VAL A 75 -5.06 -5.22 4.07
N MET A 76 -5.50 -6.12 4.93
CA MET A 76 -6.04 -5.82 6.26
C MET A 76 -5.12 -6.37 7.33
N PRO A 77 -5.04 -5.73 8.51
CA PRO A 77 -4.34 -6.31 9.65
C PRO A 77 -5.14 -7.48 10.23
N GLU A 78 -4.48 -8.37 10.98
CA GLU A 78 -5.15 -9.48 11.68
C GLU A 78 -6.15 -8.97 12.71
N LYS A 79 -5.88 -7.81 13.28
CA LYS A 79 -6.77 -7.07 14.19
C LYS A 79 -6.56 -5.57 13.97
N ASP A 80 -7.56 -4.78 14.32
CA ASP A 80 -7.51 -3.33 14.18
C ASP A 80 -6.22 -2.77 14.78
N ILE A 81 -5.56 -1.87 14.05
CA ILE A 81 -4.33 -1.24 14.53
C ILE A 81 -4.70 -0.32 15.70
N SER A 82 -4.07 -0.53 16.86
CA SER A 82 -4.32 0.28 18.05
C SER A 82 -3.79 1.71 17.88
N MET A 83 -4.38 2.64 18.63
CA MET A 83 -3.92 4.03 18.65
C MET A 83 -2.46 4.14 19.11
N LYS A 84 -2.06 3.33 20.08
CA LYS A 84 -0.68 3.29 20.57
C LYS A 84 0.30 2.87 19.46
N GLU A 85 -0.05 1.85 18.70
CA GLU A 85 0.76 1.39 17.56
C GLU A 85 0.82 2.46 16.46
N LYS A 86 -0.30 3.08 16.12
CA LYS A 86 -0.36 4.16 15.13
C LYS A 86 0.53 5.35 15.50
N ARG A 87 0.50 5.75 16.76
CA ARG A 87 1.35 6.85 17.27
C ARG A 87 2.84 6.50 17.17
N ARG A 88 3.19 5.29 17.54
CA ARG A 88 4.57 4.80 17.43
C ARG A 88 5.05 4.78 15.98
N MET A 89 4.24 4.26 15.07
CA MET A 89 4.59 4.13 13.65
C MET A 89 4.72 5.49 12.96
N SER A 90 3.91 6.47 13.33
CA SER A 90 3.86 7.79 12.68
C SER A 90 4.77 8.84 13.32
N LYS A 91 5.43 8.51 14.42
CA LYS A 91 6.21 9.46 15.22
C LYS A 91 7.24 10.23 14.41
N ASP A 92 7.99 9.53 13.57
CA ASP A 92 9.09 10.11 12.80
C ASP A 92 8.68 10.52 11.38
N ALA A 93 7.41 10.35 11.01
CA ALA A 93 6.91 10.66 9.67
C ALA A 93 6.44 12.11 9.51
N GLY A 94 6.37 12.89 10.60
CA GLY A 94 5.89 14.27 10.57
C GLY A 94 4.40 14.40 10.32
N ILE A 95 3.63 13.35 10.56
CA ILE A 95 2.17 13.34 10.34
C ILE A 95 1.46 13.69 11.64
N SER A 96 0.72 14.81 11.63
CA SER A 96 -0.06 15.28 12.79
C SER A 96 -1.58 15.05 12.64
N ASN A 97 -2.10 15.00 11.42
CA ASN A 97 -3.52 14.77 11.19
C ASN A 97 -3.89 13.31 11.52
N PRO A 98 -4.93 13.06 12.35
CA PRO A 98 -5.28 11.71 12.78
C PRO A 98 -5.74 10.79 11.65
N HIS A 99 -6.42 11.31 10.64
CA HIS A 99 -6.87 10.50 9.51
C HIS A 99 -5.69 10.11 8.60
N GLU A 100 -4.77 11.03 8.35
CA GLU A 100 -3.52 10.73 7.63
C GLU A 100 -2.66 9.73 8.38
N ARG A 101 -2.63 9.84 9.72
CA ARG A 101 -1.94 8.87 10.57
C ARG A 101 -2.53 7.47 10.44
N ASP A 102 -3.85 7.35 10.42
CA ASP A 102 -4.53 6.07 10.25
C ASP A 102 -4.17 5.45 8.88
N ALA A 103 -4.23 6.25 7.82
CA ALA A 103 -3.85 5.81 6.47
C ALA A 103 -2.37 5.43 6.37
N TYR A 104 -1.48 6.23 6.94
CA TYR A 104 -0.05 5.97 6.98
C TYR A 104 0.28 4.67 7.73
N SER A 105 -0.33 4.48 8.89
CA SER A 105 -0.12 3.28 9.70
C SER A 105 -0.57 2.02 8.97
N ALA A 106 -1.69 2.10 8.25
CA ALA A 106 -2.15 1.00 7.40
C ALA A 106 -1.12 0.64 6.31
N ALA A 107 -0.63 1.64 5.60
CA ALA A 107 0.36 1.45 4.54
C ALA A 107 1.69 0.90 5.09
N LEU A 108 2.17 1.46 6.19
CA LEU A 108 3.44 1.04 6.79
C LEU A 108 3.36 -0.39 7.33
N LYS A 109 2.24 -0.77 7.95
CA LYS A 109 2.05 -2.14 8.43
C LYS A 109 2.03 -3.14 7.27
N ALA A 110 1.37 -2.81 6.18
CA ALA A 110 1.39 -3.63 4.96
C ALA A 110 2.81 -3.76 4.40
N TYR A 111 3.55 -2.67 4.36
CA TYR A 111 4.95 -2.67 3.94
C TYR A 111 5.79 -3.60 4.82
N HIS A 112 5.70 -3.50 6.14
CA HIS A 112 6.48 -4.34 7.05
C HIS A 112 6.15 -5.82 6.90
N ALA A 113 4.88 -6.16 6.70
CA ALA A 113 4.47 -7.55 6.48
C ALA A 113 5.09 -8.17 5.23
N MET A 114 5.44 -7.36 4.24
CA MET A 114 5.98 -7.81 2.95
C MET A 114 7.46 -7.49 2.77
N ALA A 115 8.07 -6.76 3.72
CA ALA A 115 9.42 -6.21 3.55
C ALA A 115 10.47 -7.27 3.19
N ASN A 116 10.46 -8.42 3.85
CA ASN A 116 11.41 -9.49 3.56
C ASN A 116 11.27 -10.01 2.13
N LYS A 117 10.04 -10.20 1.67
CA LYS A 117 9.76 -10.66 0.30
C LYS A 117 10.17 -9.62 -0.74
N LEU A 118 9.90 -8.35 -0.47
CA LEU A 118 10.29 -7.24 -1.35
C LEU A 118 11.82 -7.13 -1.45
N ASN A 119 12.53 -7.27 -0.33
CA ASN A 119 13.99 -7.24 -0.30
C ASN A 119 14.59 -8.41 -1.06
N GLN A 120 14.03 -9.62 -0.93
CA GLN A 120 14.43 -10.78 -1.71
C GLN A 120 14.23 -10.55 -3.21
N ALA A 121 13.09 -9.99 -3.60
CA ALA A 121 12.78 -9.70 -5.00
C ALA A 121 13.78 -8.70 -5.60
N GLU A 122 14.14 -7.67 -4.83
CA GLU A 122 15.13 -6.68 -5.23
C GLU A 122 16.52 -7.33 -5.42
N HIS A 123 16.96 -8.12 -4.44
CA HIS A 123 18.24 -8.82 -4.51
C HIS A 123 18.34 -9.74 -5.72
N ILE A 124 17.33 -10.57 -5.95
CA ILE A 124 17.30 -11.50 -7.08
C ILE A 124 17.24 -10.74 -8.42
N SER A 125 16.46 -9.66 -8.50
CA SER A 125 16.38 -8.82 -9.68
C SER A 125 17.73 -8.22 -10.05
N ARG A 126 18.51 -7.79 -9.08
CA ARG A 126 19.87 -7.28 -9.30
C ARG A 126 20.83 -8.37 -9.80
N ILE A 127 20.79 -9.57 -9.20
CA ILE A 127 21.60 -10.70 -9.63
C ILE A 127 21.28 -11.10 -11.07
N MET A 128 20.00 -11.11 -11.43
CA MET A 128 19.53 -11.48 -12.76
C MET A 128 19.52 -10.32 -13.75
N ASN A 129 19.97 -9.14 -13.35
CA ASN A 129 20.03 -7.94 -14.18
C ASN A 129 18.68 -7.56 -14.80
N VAL A 130 17.61 -7.63 -14.00
CA VAL A 130 16.25 -7.24 -14.40
C VAL A 130 16.08 -5.73 -14.23
N ASN A 131 15.62 -5.04 -15.28
CA ASN A 131 15.54 -3.58 -15.32
C ASN A 131 14.36 -3.00 -14.51
N ASP A 132 13.24 -3.71 -14.41
CA ASP A 132 12.01 -3.22 -13.77
C ASP A 132 11.76 -3.95 -12.43
N THR A 133 12.55 -3.60 -11.41
CA THR A 133 12.44 -4.14 -10.06
C THR A 133 11.09 -3.84 -9.43
N ASP A 134 10.51 -2.66 -9.66
CA ASP A 134 9.21 -2.28 -9.09
C ASP A 134 8.07 -3.15 -9.61
N SER A 135 8.07 -3.50 -10.89
CA SER A 135 7.08 -4.44 -11.44
C SER A 135 7.21 -5.84 -10.83
N ILE A 136 8.42 -6.31 -10.57
CA ILE A 136 8.66 -7.59 -9.89
C ILE A 136 8.10 -7.55 -8.46
N LYS A 137 8.39 -6.49 -7.71
CA LYS A 137 7.85 -6.30 -6.35
C LYS A 137 6.32 -6.24 -6.36
N ALA A 138 5.72 -5.53 -7.32
CA ALA A 138 4.27 -5.45 -7.46
C ALA A 138 3.62 -6.82 -7.65
N LYS A 139 4.20 -7.66 -8.50
CA LYS A 139 3.73 -9.03 -8.72
C LYS A 139 3.88 -9.89 -7.46
N VAL A 140 4.92 -9.71 -6.68
CA VAL A 140 5.10 -10.41 -5.39
C VAL A 140 3.98 -10.05 -4.43
N PHE A 141 3.56 -8.78 -4.36
CA PHE A 141 2.38 -8.37 -3.59
C PHE A 141 1.10 -9.06 -4.04
N ASN A 142 0.98 -9.39 -5.32
CA ASN A 142 -0.16 -10.11 -5.88
C ASN A 142 -0.02 -11.64 -5.80
N LYS A 143 0.76 -12.14 -4.83
CA LYS A 143 0.96 -13.57 -4.54
C LYS A 143 1.69 -14.35 -5.64
N TYR A 144 2.47 -13.69 -6.47
CA TYR A 144 3.42 -14.39 -7.32
C TYR A 144 4.65 -14.80 -6.49
N SER A 145 5.28 -15.91 -6.81
CA SER A 145 6.64 -16.16 -6.33
C SER A 145 7.60 -15.20 -7.02
N ILE A 146 8.81 -15.03 -6.47
CA ILE A 146 9.81 -14.17 -7.11
C ILE A 146 10.16 -14.70 -8.51
N SER A 147 10.32 -16.01 -8.66
CA SER A 147 10.60 -16.64 -9.97
C SER A 147 9.47 -16.38 -10.97
N GLU A 148 8.22 -16.60 -10.56
CA GLU A 148 7.05 -16.33 -11.40
C GLU A 148 6.95 -14.85 -11.79
N ALA A 149 7.25 -13.93 -10.88
CA ALA A 149 7.23 -12.49 -11.15
C ALA A 149 8.26 -12.11 -12.23
N ILE A 150 9.44 -12.71 -12.20
CA ILE A 150 10.50 -12.47 -13.18
C ILE A 150 10.14 -13.09 -14.54
N HIS A 151 9.61 -14.31 -14.56
CA HIS A 151 9.31 -15.06 -15.78
C HIS A 151 7.89 -14.87 -16.31
N GLY A 152 7.06 -14.07 -15.63
CA GLY A 152 5.72 -13.73 -16.12
C GLY A 152 4.67 -14.82 -15.94
N LYS A 153 4.93 -15.84 -15.12
CA LYS A 153 4.00 -16.93 -14.84
C LYS A 153 3.47 -16.85 -13.42
N LYS A 154 2.18 -17.10 -13.23
CA LYS A 154 1.57 -17.23 -11.90
C LYS A 154 1.42 -18.70 -11.54
N ALA A 155 1.75 -19.06 -10.28
CA ALA A 155 1.52 -20.42 -9.81
C ALA A 155 0.02 -20.75 -9.82
N ASN A 156 -0.32 -21.97 -10.24
CA ASN A 156 -1.65 -22.53 -10.04
C ASN A 156 -1.80 -22.87 -8.54
N ARG A 157 -2.62 -22.09 -7.85
CA ARG A 157 -2.93 -22.28 -6.43
C ARG A 157 -4.40 -22.46 -6.22
#